data_e95e0d94541788f96679a2fd49e9eae9
#
_entry.id   e95e0d94541788f96679a2fd49e9eae9
#
_cell.length_a   1.000
_cell.length_b   1.000
_cell.length_c   1.000
_cell.angle_alpha   90.00
_cell.angle_beta   90.00
_cell.angle_gamma   90.00
#
_symmetry.space_group_name_H-M   'P 1'
#
loop_
_entity.id
_entity.type
_entity.pdbx_description
1 polymer ?
#
loop_
_entity_poly.entity_id
_entity_poly.type
_entity_poly.pdbx_seq_one_letter_code
_entity_poly.pdbx_strand_id
1 'polypeptide(L)'
;MHRALCALGEEKGYGHFADQVGNTYLYRQRYSMDEPYWLVGSHLDSVIEGGRYDGVAGIIAGLLVMGWAERDGVDLPIRVGAMRCEESSNFGRSTIGSGLITKEIYKHDVGEAVNKQGETLHEVFDRKGYSLTPDRIQGIREYLELHIEQGKVLEEYGDAVGIVSTIAGPRRFKVHVHGNAEHS
;
A
#
# COMPACT_ATOMS: atom_id res chain seq x y z
N MET A 1 -7.78 5.96 8.23
CA MET A 1 -6.71 5.00 8.60
C MET A 1 -5.33 5.69 8.71
N HIS A 2 -4.76 6.33 7.67
CA HIS A 2 -3.43 6.97 7.74
C HIS A 2 -3.23 7.93 8.92
N ARG A 3 -4.21 8.80 9.22
CA ARG A 3 -4.15 9.67 10.41
C ARG A 3 -4.07 8.90 11.73
N ALA A 4 -4.79 7.77 11.83
CA ALA A 4 -4.72 6.92 13.01
C ALA A 4 -3.35 6.24 13.13
N LEU A 5 -2.74 5.86 12.01
CA LEU A 5 -1.38 5.33 11.98
C LEU A 5 -0.36 6.39 12.46
N CYS A 6 -0.48 7.63 12.01
CA CYS A 6 0.37 8.73 12.47
C CYS A 6 0.24 8.93 14.00
N ALA A 7 -1.00 9.02 14.51
CA ALA A 7 -1.26 9.18 15.93
C ALA A 7 -0.70 8.02 16.78
N LEU A 8 -0.83 6.78 16.29
CA LEU A 8 -0.21 5.61 16.92
C LEU A 8 1.33 5.70 16.91
N GLY A 9 1.90 6.18 15.81
CA GLY A 9 3.35 6.43 15.71
C GLY A 9 3.82 7.46 16.74
N GLU A 10 3.13 8.59 16.85
CA GLU A 10 3.43 9.64 17.81
C GLU A 10 3.35 9.12 19.26
N GLU A 11 2.30 8.35 19.59
CA GLU A 11 2.14 7.71 20.91
C GLU A 11 3.31 6.79 21.26
N LYS A 12 3.91 6.14 20.26
CA LYS A 12 5.07 5.27 20.40
C LYS A 12 6.42 5.99 20.30
N GLY A 13 6.44 7.31 20.11
CA GLY A 13 7.65 8.11 19.95
C GLY A 13 8.32 7.99 18.59
N TYR A 14 7.62 7.49 17.59
CA TYR A 14 8.11 7.41 16.20
C TYR A 14 7.86 8.73 15.45
N GLY A 15 8.76 9.07 14.55
CA GLY A 15 8.51 10.11 13.56
C GLY A 15 7.63 9.57 12.44
N HIS A 16 6.94 10.48 11.75
CA HIS A 16 6.16 10.12 10.56
C HIS A 16 6.25 11.20 9.49
N PHE A 17 6.02 10.80 8.26
CA PHE A 17 5.85 11.72 7.12
C PHE A 17 4.95 11.08 6.06
N ALA A 18 4.45 11.90 5.16
CA ALA A 18 3.79 11.44 3.94
C ALA A 18 4.63 11.83 2.73
N ASP A 19 4.71 10.94 1.74
CA ASP A 19 5.31 11.28 0.46
C ASP A 19 4.36 12.11 -0.43
N GLN A 20 4.82 12.45 -1.62
CA GLN A 20 4.06 13.28 -2.56
C GLN A 20 2.76 12.62 -3.06
N VAL A 21 2.61 11.31 -2.94
CA VAL A 21 1.39 10.56 -3.27
C VAL A 21 0.47 10.43 -2.06
N GLY A 22 0.99 10.72 -0.87
CA GLY A 22 0.29 10.58 0.40
C GLY A 22 0.42 9.20 1.04
N ASN A 23 1.33 8.33 0.56
CA ASN A 23 1.74 7.16 1.33
C ASN A 23 2.33 7.63 2.65
N THR A 24 2.11 6.90 3.72
CA THR A 24 2.53 7.31 5.06
C THR A 24 3.64 6.40 5.56
N TYR A 25 4.66 7.01 6.14
CA TYR A 25 5.81 6.29 6.68
C TYR A 25 5.99 6.63 8.15
N LEU A 26 6.30 5.61 8.96
CA LEU A 26 6.76 5.75 10.33
C LEU A 26 8.24 5.33 10.40
N TYR A 27 9.00 5.96 11.29
CA TYR A 27 10.44 5.69 11.44
C TYR A 27 10.92 6.02 12.85
N ARG A 28 12.01 5.41 13.29
CA ARG A 28 12.67 5.79 14.54
C ARG A 28 13.49 7.06 14.33
N GLN A 29 13.22 8.10 15.11
CA GLN A 29 13.78 9.45 14.93
C GLN A 29 15.32 9.52 15.05
N ARG A 30 15.95 8.49 15.60
CA ARG A 30 17.42 8.43 15.68
C ARG A 30 18.12 8.26 14.35
N TYR A 31 17.42 7.81 13.30
CA TYR A 31 17.97 7.61 11.97
C TYR A 31 17.74 8.83 11.08
N SER A 32 18.76 9.16 10.26
CA SER A 32 18.64 10.21 9.26
C SER A 32 17.62 9.86 8.19
N MET A 33 16.94 10.87 7.66
CA MET A 33 16.03 10.69 6.53
C MET A 33 16.75 10.30 5.23
N ASP A 34 18.04 10.64 5.10
CA ASP A 34 18.85 10.33 3.92
C ASP A 34 19.54 8.95 4.02
N GLU A 35 19.45 8.29 5.19
CA GLU A 35 20.06 6.99 5.40
C GLU A 35 19.30 5.90 4.64
N PRO A 36 20.01 4.98 3.94
CA PRO A 36 19.37 3.83 3.33
C PRO A 36 18.67 2.94 4.38
N TYR A 37 17.45 2.52 4.09
CA TYR A 37 16.57 1.88 5.06
C TYR A 37 15.89 0.61 4.53
N TRP A 38 15.42 -0.20 5.45
CA TRP A 38 14.55 -1.34 5.21
C TRP A 38 13.10 -0.87 5.28
N LEU A 39 12.31 -1.12 4.23
CA LEU A 39 10.91 -0.78 4.22
C LEU A 39 10.08 -2.03 4.53
N VAL A 40 9.33 -1.99 5.62
CA VAL A 40 8.38 -3.04 5.97
C VAL A 40 6.99 -2.42 5.93
N GLY A 41 6.06 -3.02 5.21
CA GLY A 41 4.75 -2.38 5.12
C GLY A 41 3.76 -3.11 4.24
N SER A 42 2.64 -2.47 3.98
CA SER A 42 1.54 -2.90 3.13
C SER A 42 0.63 -1.70 2.83
N HIS A 43 -0.68 -1.90 2.74
CA HIS A 43 -1.66 -0.85 2.47
C HIS A 43 -2.67 -0.68 3.62
N LEU A 44 -3.42 0.41 3.63
CA LEU A 44 -4.48 0.71 4.60
C LEU A 44 -5.85 0.95 3.97
N ASP A 45 -5.95 0.91 2.65
CA ASP A 45 -7.23 0.84 1.96
C ASP A 45 -7.71 -0.62 1.88
N SER A 46 -8.95 -0.82 1.56
CA SER A 46 -9.57 -2.14 1.47
C SER A 46 -10.63 -2.14 0.39
N VAL A 47 -10.98 -3.33 -0.10
CA VAL A 47 -12.15 -3.52 -0.96
C VAL A 47 -13.44 -3.31 -0.15
N ILE A 48 -14.56 -3.13 -0.85
CA ILE A 48 -15.88 -3.10 -0.22
C ILE A 48 -16.13 -4.49 0.38
N GLU A 49 -16.55 -4.51 1.66
CA GLU A 49 -16.71 -5.74 2.44
C GLU A 49 -15.41 -6.55 2.60
N GLY A 50 -14.26 -5.87 2.55
CA GLY A 50 -12.94 -6.48 2.74
C GLY A 50 -12.69 -6.99 4.16
N GLY A 51 -11.76 -7.93 4.27
CA GLY A 51 -11.31 -8.48 5.54
C GLY A 51 -10.61 -7.44 6.42
N ARG A 52 -10.69 -7.62 7.74
CA ARG A 52 -10.10 -6.68 8.72
C ARG A 52 -8.57 -6.67 8.71
N TYR A 53 -7.96 -7.71 8.18
CA TYR A 53 -6.51 -7.93 8.23
C TYR A 53 -5.81 -7.62 6.91
N ASP A 54 -6.59 -7.45 5.84
CA ASP A 54 -6.07 -7.18 4.51
C ASP A 54 -5.30 -5.86 4.50
N GLY A 55 -4.03 -5.91 4.12
CA GLY A 55 -3.07 -4.82 4.20
C GLY A 55 -2.67 -4.42 5.63
N VAL A 56 -3.65 -4.28 6.53
CA VAL A 56 -3.42 -3.83 7.92
C VAL A 56 -2.48 -4.76 8.68
N ALA A 57 -2.56 -6.09 8.46
CA ALA A 57 -1.68 -7.06 9.10
C ALA A 57 -0.20 -6.77 8.81
N GLY A 58 0.14 -6.42 7.56
CA GLY A 58 1.50 -6.06 7.16
C GLY A 58 2.01 -4.79 7.83
N ILE A 59 1.14 -3.79 8.01
CA ILE A 59 1.49 -2.56 8.74
C ILE A 59 1.76 -2.86 10.22
N ILE A 60 0.90 -3.64 10.86
CA ILE A 60 1.10 -4.03 12.27
C ILE A 60 2.35 -4.88 12.43
N ALA A 61 2.60 -5.83 11.52
CA ALA A 61 3.84 -6.61 11.51
C ALA A 61 5.07 -5.71 11.41
N GLY A 62 5.06 -4.72 10.53
CA GLY A 62 6.13 -3.72 10.41
C GLY A 62 6.38 -2.96 11.71
N LEU A 63 5.32 -2.51 12.38
CA LEU A 63 5.41 -1.84 13.69
C LEU A 63 6.00 -2.77 14.77
N LEU A 64 5.59 -4.02 14.80
CA LEU A 64 6.12 -5.01 15.74
C LEU A 64 7.61 -5.28 15.48
N VAL A 65 8.02 -5.46 14.22
CA VAL A 65 9.42 -5.66 13.84
C VAL A 65 10.27 -4.44 14.24
N MET A 66 9.79 -3.23 13.97
CA MET A 66 10.50 -2.01 14.36
C MET A 66 10.64 -1.89 15.89
N GLY A 67 9.57 -2.22 16.65
CA GLY A 67 9.59 -2.21 18.11
C GLY A 67 10.49 -3.31 18.71
N TRP A 68 10.51 -4.51 18.12
CA TRP A 68 11.43 -5.57 18.56
C TRP A 68 12.89 -5.22 18.28
N ALA A 69 13.18 -4.69 17.10
CA ALA A 69 14.53 -4.20 16.79
C ALA A 69 15.01 -3.14 17.80
N GLU A 70 14.11 -2.27 18.26
CA GLU A 70 14.44 -1.28 19.30
C GLU A 70 14.66 -1.94 20.65
N ARG A 71 13.76 -2.79 21.10
CA ARG A 71 13.87 -3.52 22.37
C ARG A 71 15.15 -4.37 22.47
N ASP A 72 15.50 -5.05 21.38
CA ASP A 72 16.61 -6.00 21.34
C ASP A 72 17.94 -5.33 20.96
N GLY A 73 17.97 -4.00 20.84
CA GLY A 73 19.18 -3.21 20.51
C GLY A 73 19.69 -3.44 19.09
N VAL A 74 18.84 -3.92 18.19
CA VAL A 74 19.21 -4.14 16.78
C VAL A 74 19.26 -2.80 16.06
N ASP A 75 20.43 -2.48 15.53
CA ASP A 75 20.69 -1.20 14.84
C ASP A 75 20.37 -1.29 13.35
N LEU A 76 19.07 -1.21 13.05
CA LEU A 76 18.55 -1.22 11.67
C LEU A 76 17.65 0.00 11.43
N PRO A 77 17.91 0.77 10.36
CA PRO A 77 17.05 1.87 9.92
C PRO A 77 15.78 1.31 9.22
N ILE A 78 14.83 0.88 10.03
CA ILE A 78 13.54 0.36 9.54
C ILE A 78 12.54 1.52 9.40
N ARG A 79 11.82 1.55 8.29
CA ARG A 79 10.61 2.35 8.11
C ARG A 79 9.41 1.45 7.91
N VAL A 80 8.28 1.85 8.48
CA VAL A 80 6.99 1.17 8.23
C VAL A 80 6.21 2.00 7.23
N GLY A 81 5.90 1.41 6.08
CA GLY A 81 5.23 2.09 4.98
C GLY A 81 3.78 1.64 4.81
N ALA A 82 2.86 2.60 4.76
CA ALA A 82 1.45 2.37 4.46
C ALA A 82 1.11 2.97 3.09
N MET A 83 0.93 2.12 2.11
CA MET A 83 0.63 2.51 0.73
C MET A 83 -0.83 2.93 0.58
N ARG A 84 -1.09 3.84 -0.39
CA ARG A 84 -2.44 4.28 -0.76
C ARG A 84 -2.87 3.65 -2.07
N CYS A 85 -4.20 3.47 -2.19
CA CYS A 85 -4.81 3.00 -3.42
C CYS A 85 -4.12 1.74 -3.95
N GLU A 86 -3.85 0.80 -3.05
CA GLU A 86 -3.38 -0.52 -3.42
C GLU A 86 -4.51 -1.28 -4.09
N GLU A 87 -5.71 -1.19 -3.51
CA GLU A 87 -6.90 -1.86 -3.98
C GLU A 87 -7.52 -1.21 -5.21
N SER A 88 -7.92 -2.02 -6.17
CA SER A 88 -8.56 -1.54 -7.41
C SER A 88 -10.01 -1.07 -7.24
N SER A 89 -10.59 -1.22 -6.05
CA SER A 89 -12.03 -1.01 -5.79
C SER A 89 -12.50 0.43 -6.02
N ASN A 90 -11.60 1.40 -5.92
CA ASN A 90 -11.96 2.82 -6.04
C ASN A 90 -11.75 3.37 -7.46
N PHE A 91 -10.58 3.16 -8.05
CA PHE A 91 -10.23 3.72 -9.37
C PHE A 91 -10.05 2.66 -10.46
N GLY A 92 -10.43 1.41 -10.22
CA GLY A 92 -10.32 0.32 -11.18
C GLY A 92 -8.89 -0.18 -11.44
N ARG A 93 -7.89 0.38 -10.76
CA ARG A 93 -6.48 -0.02 -10.84
C ARG A 93 -5.89 -0.19 -9.45
N SER A 94 -5.11 -1.26 -9.27
CA SER A 94 -4.39 -1.55 -8.03
C SER A 94 -3.01 -0.89 -7.99
N THR A 95 -2.40 -0.87 -6.81
CA THR A 95 -1.02 -0.45 -6.54
C THR A 95 -0.67 0.96 -6.99
N ILE A 96 -1.65 1.89 -7.04
CA ILE A 96 -1.42 3.24 -7.56
C ILE A 96 -0.36 3.98 -6.73
N GLY A 97 -0.46 3.95 -5.41
CA GLY A 97 0.44 4.69 -4.53
C GLY A 97 1.89 4.23 -4.65
N SER A 98 2.13 2.93 -4.58
CA SER A 98 3.47 2.36 -4.75
C SER A 98 3.97 2.48 -6.19
N GLY A 99 3.11 2.22 -7.18
CA GLY A 99 3.47 2.29 -8.60
C GLY A 99 3.91 3.68 -9.06
N LEU A 100 3.28 4.75 -8.56
CA LEU A 100 3.67 6.12 -8.89
C LEU A 100 5.06 6.47 -8.34
N ILE A 101 5.39 6.09 -7.11
CA ILE A 101 6.70 6.38 -6.50
C ILE A 101 7.83 5.49 -7.02
N THR A 102 7.51 4.28 -7.51
CA THR A 102 8.50 3.38 -8.14
C THR A 102 8.69 3.64 -9.63
N LYS A 103 7.79 4.44 -10.25
CA LYS A 103 7.73 4.71 -11.69
C LYS A 103 7.29 3.50 -12.53
N GLU A 104 6.55 2.59 -11.93
CA GLU A 104 5.83 1.50 -12.64
C GLU A 104 4.47 1.96 -13.18
N ILE A 105 3.93 3.03 -12.58
CA ILE A 105 2.68 3.70 -13.01
C ILE A 105 2.99 5.18 -13.25
N TYR A 106 2.42 5.73 -14.31
CA TYR A 106 2.56 7.14 -14.66
C TYR A 106 1.20 7.86 -14.67
N LYS A 107 1.22 9.19 -14.62
CA LYS A 107 0.01 10.03 -14.65
C LYS A 107 -0.93 9.66 -15.81
N HIS A 108 -0.39 9.41 -16.99
CA HIS A 108 -1.20 9.07 -18.17
C HIS A 108 -1.90 7.71 -18.08
N ASP A 109 -1.45 6.82 -17.19
CA ASP A 109 -2.07 5.51 -16.98
C ASP A 109 -3.31 5.59 -16.09
N VAL A 110 -3.37 6.56 -15.17
CA VAL A 110 -4.32 6.56 -14.07
C VAL A 110 -5.02 7.90 -13.84
N GLY A 111 -4.52 9.01 -14.40
CA GLY A 111 -5.03 10.34 -14.10
C GLY A 111 -6.52 10.51 -14.42
N GLU A 112 -7.00 9.86 -15.47
CA GLU A 112 -8.38 9.86 -15.93
C GLU A 112 -9.24 8.71 -15.33
N ALA A 113 -8.67 7.88 -14.47
CA ALA A 113 -9.43 6.83 -13.78
C ALA A 113 -10.46 7.47 -12.85
N VAL A 114 -11.70 7.00 -12.93
CA VAL A 114 -12.85 7.63 -12.25
C VAL A 114 -13.30 6.77 -11.08
N ASN A 115 -13.53 7.39 -9.93
CA ASN A 115 -14.09 6.73 -8.76
C ASN A 115 -15.63 6.58 -8.87
N LYS A 116 -16.24 5.94 -7.86
CA LYS A 116 -17.71 5.74 -7.82
C LYS A 116 -18.53 7.03 -7.72
N GLN A 117 -17.92 8.14 -7.30
CA GLN A 117 -18.53 9.45 -7.20
C GLN A 117 -18.42 10.25 -8.51
N GLY A 118 -17.75 9.69 -9.53
CA GLY A 118 -17.52 10.34 -10.81
C GLY A 118 -16.32 11.29 -10.83
N GLU A 119 -15.49 11.31 -9.77
CA GLU A 119 -14.29 12.14 -9.73
C GLU A 119 -13.10 11.38 -10.33
N THR A 120 -12.30 12.06 -11.13
CA THR A 120 -11.03 11.52 -11.63
C THR A 120 -10.00 11.41 -10.50
N LEU A 121 -9.03 10.52 -10.66
CA LEU A 121 -7.90 10.44 -9.72
C LEU A 121 -7.14 11.78 -9.67
N HIS A 122 -7.02 12.47 -10.79
CA HIS A 122 -6.39 13.79 -10.88
C HIS A 122 -7.10 14.80 -9.98
N GLU A 123 -8.42 14.94 -10.09
CA GLU A 123 -9.20 15.85 -9.24
C GLU A 123 -9.08 15.54 -7.77
N VAL A 124 -9.08 14.23 -7.40
CA VAL A 124 -8.92 13.81 -6.01
C VAL A 124 -7.52 14.13 -5.49
N PHE A 125 -6.48 13.90 -6.30
CA PHE A 125 -5.10 14.18 -5.91
C PHE A 125 -4.86 15.69 -5.75
N ASP A 126 -5.32 16.51 -6.68
CA ASP A 126 -5.22 17.98 -6.60
C ASP A 126 -5.89 18.51 -5.33
N ARG A 127 -7.11 18.07 -5.06
CA ARG A 127 -7.84 18.46 -3.83
C ARG A 127 -7.14 18.03 -2.54
N LYS A 128 -6.36 16.97 -2.57
CA LYS A 128 -5.60 16.46 -1.43
C LYS A 128 -4.18 17.02 -1.33
N GLY A 129 -3.72 17.75 -2.33
CA GLY A 129 -2.35 18.23 -2.43
C GLY A 129 -1.35 17.12 -2.73
N TYR A 130 -1.78 16.04 -3.40
CA TYR A 130 -0.93 14.94 -3.82
C TYR A 130 -0.49 15.12 -5.26
N SER A 131 0.62 14.48 -5.64
CA SER A 131 1.20 14.55 -6.98
C SER A 131 1.00 13.23 -7.74
N LEU A 132 0.55 13.34 -9.00
CA LEU A 132 0.56 12.22 -9.95
C LEU A 132 1.91 12.07 -10.66
N THR A 133 2.85 12.98 -10.41
CA THR A 133 4.21 12.95 -10.94
C THR A 133 5.24 13.09 -9.81
N PRO A 134 5.15 12.24 -8.75
CA PRO A 134 6.06 12.34 -7.61
C PRO A 134 7.50 12.08 -8.03
N ASP A 135 8.45 12.41 -7.18
CA ASP A 135 9.81 11.92 -7.32
C ASP A 135 9.86 10.40 -7.11
N ARG A 136 10.85 9.75 -7.69
CA ARG A 136 11.09 8.34 -7.44
C ARG A 136 11.55 8.15 -6.00
N ILE A 137 10.95 7.18 -5.28
CA ILE A 137 11.40 6.82 -3.94
C ILE A 137 12.87 6.37 -3.97
N GLN A 138 13.63 6.80 -2.98
CA GLN A 138 15.07 6.54 -2.86
C GLN A 138 15.40 5.89 -1.52
N GLY A 139 16.57 5.26 -1.44
CA GLY A 139 17.13 4.76 -0.20
C GLY A 139 16.55 3.44 0.31
N ILE A 140 15.58 2.84 -0.35
CA ILE A 140 15.10 1.50 0.02
C ILE A 140 16.19 0.48 -0.32
N ARG A 141 16.65 -0.26 0.71
CA ARG A 141 17.54 -1.41 0.54
C ARG A 141 16.74 -2.64 0.11
N GLU A 142 15.71 -2.93 0.88
CA GLU A 142 14.78 -4.04 0.63
C GLU A 142 13.38 -3.66 1.10
N TYR A 143 12.38 -4.27 0.47
CA TYR A 143 10.97 -4.18 0.87
C TYR A 143 10.49 -5.55 1.34
N LEU A 144 9.87 -5.57 2.50
CA LEU A 144 9.23 -6.76 3.06
C LEU A 144 7.76 -6.46 3.34
N GLU A 145 6.93 -7.37 2.92
CA GLU A 145 5.50 -7.31 3.19
C GLU A 145 5.02 -8.64 3.76
N LEU A 146 4.43 -8.58 4.95
CA LEU A 146 3.59 -9.67 5.44
C LEU A 146 2.17 -9.39 4.95
N HIS A 147 1.59 -10.36 4.27
CA HIS A 147 0.22 -10.28 3.79
C HIS A 147 -0.58 -11.50 4.21
N ILE A 148 -1.89 -11.35 4.37
CA ILE A 148 -2.77 -12.49 4.58
C ILE A 148 -2.81 -13.36 3.33
N GLU A 149 -2.96 -14.66 3.48
CA GLU A 149 -3.36 -15.52 2.38
C GLU A 149 -4.85 -15.28 2.08
N GLN A 150 -5.17 -14.99 0.82
CA GLN A 150 -6.55 -14.83 0.35
C GLN A 150 -7.13 -16.16 -0.17
N GLY A 151 -6.40 -17.26 0.02
CA GLY A 151 -6.77 -18.64 -0.28
C GLY A 151 -6.82 -19.50 0.98
N LYS A 152 -6.67 -20.81 0.82
CA LYS A 152 -6.69 -21.81 1.90
C LYS A 152 -5.49 -22.74 1.91
N VAL A 153 -4.47 -22.47 1.12
CA VAL A 153 -3.35 -23.40 0.91
C VAL A 153 -2.56 -23.58 2.21
N LEU A 154 -2.20 -22.50 2.88
CA LEU A 154 -1.47 -22.57 4.14
C LEU A 154 -2.32 -23.23 5.24
N GLU A 155 -3.61 -22.90 5.31
CA GLU A 155 -4.54 -23.51 6.27
C GLU A 155 -4.65 -25.03 6.05
N GLU A 156 -4.79 -25.48 4.81
CA GLU A 156 -4.91 -26.90 4.45
C GLU A 156 -3.61 -27.69 4.74
N TYR A 157 -2.46 -27.06 4.60
CA TYR A 157 -1.16 -27.67 4.96
C TYR A 157 -0.80 -27.51 6.43
N GLY A 158 -1.50 -26.66 7.17
CA GLY A 158 -1.20 -26.35 8.57
C GLY A 158 0.04 -25.46 8.74
N ASP A 159 0.43 -24.74 7.70
CA ASP A 159 1.57 -23.84 7.69
C ASP A 159 1.19 -22.46 8.23
N ALA A 160 2.00 -21.94 9.14
CA ALA A 160 1.76 -20.62 9.73
C ALA A 160 2.12 -19.46 8.77
N VAL A 161 3.11 -19.66 7.92
CA VAL A 161 3.60 -18.68 6.94
C VAL A 161 4.09 -19.38 5.68
N GLY A 162 4.01 -18.68 4.55
CA GLY A 162 4.58 -19.11 3.29
C GLY A 162 5.41 -18.00 2.64
N ILE A 163 6.43 -18.38 1.91
CA ILE A 163 7.20 -17.43 1.10
C ILE A 163 6.60 -17.36 -0.30
N VAL A 164 6.15 -16.17 -0.71
CA VAL A 164 5.60 -15.95 -2.05
C VAL A 164 6.73 -16.08 -3.08
N SER A 165 6.62 -17.07 -3.95
CA SER A 165 7.58 -17.29 -5.05
C SER A 165 7.15 -16.63 -6.35
N THR A 166 5.85 -16.38 -6.52
CA THR A 166 5.29 -15.82 -7.75
C THR A 166 3.99 -15.08 -7.45
N ILE A 167 3.78 -13.95 -8.10
CA ILE A 167 2.51 -13.20 -8.06
C ILE A 167 1.82 -13.36 -9.41
N ALA A 168 0.58 -13.84 -9.40
CA ALA A 168 -0.23 -13.97 -10.62
C ALA A 168 -0.59 -12.59 -11.17
N GLY A 169 -0.37 -12.39 -12.48
CA GLY A 169 -0.78 -11.18 -13.20
C GLY A 169 -2.20 -11.34 -13.77
N PRO A 170 -3.26 -10.79 -13.15
CA PRO A 170 -4.60 -10.90 -13.69
C PRO A 170 -4.75 -10.07 -14.96
N ARG A 171 -5.44 -10.63 -15.96
CA ARG A 171 -5.92 -9.87 -17.12
C ARG A 171 -7.41 -9.63 -16.95
N ARG A 172 -7.83 -8.38 -17.00
CA ARG A 172 -9.24 -7.98 -16.86
C ARG A 172 -9.74 -7.42 -18.19
N PHE A 173 -10.96 -7.82 -18.56
CA PHE A 173 -11.64 -7.34 -19.76
C PHE A 173 -13.00 -6.78 -19.36
N LYS A 174 -13.40 -5.69 -20.00
CA LYS A 174 -14.75 -5.16 -19.94
C LYS A 174 -15.42 -5.39 -21.30
N VAL A 175 -16.46 -6.21 -21.32
CA VAL A 175 -17.21 -6.50 -22.53
C VAL A 175 -18.47 -5.65 -22.53
N HIS A 176 -18.69 -4.88 -23.59
CA HIS A 176 -19.92 -4.16 -23.82
C HIS A 176 -20.70 -4.87 -24.92
N VAL A 177 -21.91 -5.30 -24.60
CA VAL A 177 -22.84 -5.92 -25.56
C VAL A 177 -23.93 -4.91 -25.86
N HIS A 178 -24.06 -4.52 -27.12
CA HIS A 178 -25.10 -3.61 -27.61
C HIS A 178 -26.12 -4.44 -28.40
N GLY A 179 -27.41 -4.25 -28.07
CA GLY A 179 -28.49 -4.95 -28.74
C GLY A 179 -29.81 -4.77 -27.97
N ASN A 180 -30.88 -5.28 -28.54
CA ASN A 180 -32.16 -5.35 -27.87
C ASN A 180 -32.32 -6.70 -27.16
N ALA A 181 -32.95 -6.70 -25.99
CA ALA A 181 -33.31 -7.96 -25.33
C ALA A 181 -34.55 -8.52 -26.03
N GLU A 182 -34.41 -9.65 -26.67
CA GLU A 182 -35.51 -10.37 -27.32
C GLU A 182 -35.59 -11.80 -26.79
N HIS A 183 -36.81 -12.36 -26.81
CA HIS A 183 -37.03 -13.76 -26.47
C HIS A 183 -36.67 -14.62 -27.70
N SER A 184 -35.92 -15.69 -27.50
CA SER A 184 -35.62 -16.72 -28.53
C SER A 184 -36.79 -17.68 -28.71
#